data_cc50c95276f7f25580a80d8ab0d89a51
#
_entry.id   cc50c95276f7f25580a80d8ab0d89a51
#
_cell.length_a   1.000
_cell.length_b   1.000
_cell.length_c   1.000
_cell.angle_alpha   90.00
_cell.angle_beta   90.00
_cell.angle_gamma   90.00
#
_symmetry.space_group_name_H-M   'P 1'
#
loop_
_entity.id
_entity.type
_entity.pdbx_description
1 polymer ?
#
loop_
_entity_poly.entity_id
_entity_poly.type
_entity_poly.pdbx_seq_one_letter_code
_entity_poly.pdbx_strand_id
1 'polypeptide(L)'
;MFDLSQNVEKAAIEPSLPKVALGEYRGGNQLPIWDIAEKDFQMKKQDSLVPLVLQFWEENDATDLVLKLGTKQICVNRLRFMCQSKFIKDNLTGGQRELVLPEDRVPAEGLVRVCDWINKPDPKLERRHIMQVLAAAIYLEIEPLVKQVWFCLDLVDDFREDQAFVVSFEALNLGNKLPLLGLDTTMLLRIQCFFLTLVASVEFVKLPLQHVRCLLSSENVAVNSEKEIFFSAVRWLNHDWAARAKHTLEIMETVRLLLLPRTFIMELQAPTDEPSLNCIIEMVEFQQIIYEAYSAYTMLIFNDGSELFGQLYDIFKVEVPVRRPFICHKECTYHRAHPDDPSDDFTYKHFLCYLRLLQTSGAYTWKGLQVQHITCPYKPL
;
A
#
# COMPACT_ATOMS: atom_id res chain seq x y z
N MET A 1 27.46 -21.54 8.39
CA MET A 1 27.43 -20.72 7.15
C MET A 1 26.75 -21.61 6.10
N PHE A 2 25.41 -21.52 6.02
CA PHE A 2 24.63 -22.29 5.05
C PHE A 2 24.96 -21.81 3.63
N ASP A 3 25.28 -22.74 2.75
CA ASP A 3 25.59 -22.46 1.36
C ASP A 3 24.29 -22.09 0.61
N LEU A 4 23.99 -20.80 0.56
CA LEU A 4 22.85 -20.24 -0.19
C LEU A 4 22.90 -20.58 -1.70
N SER A 5 24.06 -21.03 -2.21
CA SER A 5 24.25 -21.36 -3.62
C SER A 5 23.51 -22.63 -4.04
N GLN A 6 23.32 -23.59 -3.13
CA GLN A 6 22.60 -24.84 -3.44
C GLN A 6 21.08 -24.68 -3.47
N ASN A 7 20.54 -23.64 -2.80
CA ASN A 7 19.09 -23.35 -2.80
C ASN A 7 18.65 -22.52 -3.99
N VAL A 8 19.55 -21.83 -4.70
CA VAL A 8 19.22 -21.00 -5.86
C VAL A 8 18.67 -21.81 -7.03
N GLU A 9 19.19 -23.05 -7.25
CA GLU A 9 18.70 -23.92 -8.33
C GLU A 9 17.33 -24.54 -8.02
N LYS A 10 16.98 -24.75 -6.74
CA LYS A 10 15.70 -25.37 -6.35
C LYS A 10 14.50 -24.42 -6.44
N ALA A 11 14.72 -23.12 -6.25
CA ALA A 11 13.66 -22.10 -6.26
C ALA A 11 13.22 -21.65 -7.68
N ALA A 12 13.91 -22.11 -8.71
CA ALA A 12 13.72 -21.62 -10.08
C ALA A 12 12.42 -22.11 -10.76
N ILE A 13 11.63 -22.97 -10.12
CA ILE A 13 10.45 -23.55 -10.75
C ILE A 13 9.19 -23.06 -10.02
N GLU A 14 8.90 -21.78 -10.14
CA GLU A 14 7.52 -21.35 -9.94
C GLU A 14 6.68 -22.00 -11.04
N PRO A 15 5.74 -22.93 -10.73
CA PRO A 15 4.95 -23.57 -11.77
C PRO A 15 4.14 -22.50 -12.47
N SER A 16 4.65 -22.08 -13.59
CA SER A 16 4.06 -21.36 -14.71
C SER A 16 2.71 -20.66 -14.49
N LEU A 17 2.65 -19.72 -13.51
CA LEU A 17 1.65 -18.68 -13.60
C LEU A 17 2.06 -17.78 -14.78
N PRO A 18 1.20 -17.56 -15.79
CA PRO A 18 1.52 -16.67 -16.90
C PRO A 18 1.95 -15.29 -16.38
N LYS A 19 3.01 -14.74 -16.95
CA LYS A 19 3.44 -13.37 -16.66
C LYS A 19 2.53 -12.42 -17.43
N VAL A 20 1.34 -12.17 -16.88
CA VAL A 20 0.33 -11.30 -17.47
C VAL A 20 0.33 -9.97 -16.72
N ALA A 21 0.44 -8.87 -17.46
CA ALA A 21 0.30 -7.54 -16.90
C ALA A 21 -1.17 -7.28 -16.50
N LEU A 22 -1.39 -6.44 -15.50
CA LEU A 22 -2.72 -6.12 -15.02
C LEU A 22 -3.65 -5.59 -16.13
N GLY A 23 -3.12 -4.80 -17.09
CA GLY A 23 -3.82 -4.29 -18.25
C GLY A 23 -4.22 -5.34 -19.30
N GLU A 24 -3.65 -6.54 -19.24
CA GLU A 24 -3.88 -7.62 -20.20
C GLU A 24 -4.89 -8.67 -19.73
N TYR A 25 -5.51 -8.52 -18.54
CA TYR A 25 -6.48 -9.45 -18.01
C TYR A 25 -7.70 -9.56 -18.92
N ARG A 26 -8.16 -10.80 -19.16
CA ARG A 26 -9.29 -11.07 -20.05
C ARG A 26 -10.56 -10.38 -19.59
N GLY A 27 -11.31 -9.85 -20.56
CA GLY A 27 -12.58 -9.15 -20.33
C GLY A 27 -12.44 -7.68 -20.02
N GLY A 28 -11.23 -7.14 -20.01
CA GLY A 28 -10.98 -5.75 -19.71
C GLY A 28 -10.07 -5.06 -20.70
N ASN A 29 -10.61 -4.56 -21.79
CA ASN A 29 -9.93 -3.49 -22.54
C ASN A 29 -9.72 -2.22 -21.69
N GLN A 30 -10.07 -2.26 -20.39
CA GLN A 30 -10.11 -1.13 -19.47
C GLN A 30 -9.73 -1.51 -18.06
N LEU A 31 -8.86 -2.51 -17.89
CA LEU A 31 -8.28 -2.74 -16.58
C LEU A 31 -7.49 -1.52 -16.13
N PRO A 32 -7.38 -1.35 -14.82
CA PRO A 32 -6.60 -0.27 -14.24
C PRO A 32 -5.25 -0.16 -14.94
N ILE A 33 -4.91 1.03 -15.38
CA ILE A 33 -3.60 1.33 -15.90
C ILE A 33 -2.73 1.59 -14.68
N TRP A 34 -1.63 0.88 -14.57
CA TRP A 34 -0.67 1.07 -13.47
C TRP A 34 -0.02 2.45 -13.51
N ASP A 35 0.00 3.08 -14.66
CA ASP A 35 0.50 4.45 -14.84
C ASP A 35 -0.62 5.47 -14.57
N ILE A 36 -0.44 6.30 -13.56
CA ILE A 36 -1.34 7.39 -13.20
C ILE A 36 -1.17 8.64 -14.07
N ALA A 37 -0.25 8.61 -15.05
CA ALA A 37 0.15 9.80 -15.81
C ALA A 37 -0.83 10.23 -16.91
N GLU A 38 -1.86 9.43 -17.24
CA GLU A 38 -2.63 9.61 -18.49
C GLU A 38 -3.63 10.76 -18.52
N LYS A 39 -4.10 11.23 -17.38
CA LYS A 39 -5.09 12.30 -17.30
C LYS A 39 -4.74 13.36 -16.30
N ASP A 40 -4.86 14.60 -16.69
CA ASP A 40 -4.74 15.74 -15.79
C ASP A 40 -6.07 16.02 -15.07
N PHE A 41 -5.96 16.46 -13.82
CA PHE A 41 -7.11 17.04 -13.13
C PHE A 41 -7.23 18.53 -13.46
N GLN A 42 -8.44 18.94 -13.83
CA GLN A 42 -8.75 20.35 -13.96
C GLN A 42 -8.94 20.95 -12.56
N MET A 43 -8.01 21.81 -12.15
CA MET A 43 -8.08 22.47 -10.85
C MET A 43 -8.86 23.78 -10.97
N LYS A 44 -9.79 23.99 -10.04
CA LYS A 44 -10.50 25.28 -9.97
C LYS A 44 -9.71 26.27 -9.13
N LYS A 45 -9.56 27.47 -9.65
CA LYS A 45 -9.04 28.60 -8.86
C LYS A 45 -10.13 29.09 -7.89
N GLN A 46 -9.74 29.61 -6.76
CA GLN A 46 -10.68 30.09 -5.77
C GLN A 46 -11.44 31.31 -6.30
N ASP A 47 -12.77 31.20 -6.44
CA ASP A 47 -13.65 32.23 -7.01
C ASP A 47 -13.91 33.43 -6.06
N SER A 48 -13.32 33.43 -4.86
CA SER A 48 -13.66 34.41 -3.81
C SER A 48 -12.90 35.74 -3.87
N LEU A 49 -12.08 35.94 -4.91
CA LEU A 49 -11.36 37.22 -5.04
C LEU A 49 -12.19 38.20 -5.83
N VAL A 50 -12.48 39.35 -5.19
CA VAL A 50 -13.17 40.46 -5.81
C VAL A 50 -12.48 40.85 -7.13
N PRO A 51 -13.20 41.07 -8.23
CA PRO A 51 -12.62 41.42 -9.53
C PRO A 51 -11.57 42.53 -9.50
N LEU A 52 -11.73 43.51 -8.60
CA LEU A 52 -10.77 44.58 -8.34
C LEU A 52 -9.39 44.07 -7.84
N VAL A 53 -9.37 42.99 -7.06
CA VAL A 53 -8.10 42.42 -6.57
C VAL A 53 -7.43 41.62 -7.71
N LEU A 54 -8.22 40.99 -8.56
CA LEU A 54 -7.70 40.31 -9.76
C LEU A 54 -7.08 41.32 -10.72
N GLN A 55 -7.77 42.43 -11.00
CA GLN A 55 -7.24 43.50 -11.84
C GLN A 55 -5.97 44.09 -11.24
N PHE A 56 -5.95 44.39 -9.93
CA PHE A 56 -4.73 44.84 -9.24
C PHE A 56 -3.57 43.85 -9.35
N TRP A 57 -3.83 42.55 -9.34
CA TRP A 57 -2.81 41.54 -9.50
C TRP A 57 -2.28 41.43 -10.95
N GLU A 58 -3.13 41.65 -11.94
CA GLU A 58 -2.73 41.70 -13.36
C GLU A 58 -1.84 42.94 -13.63
N GLU A 59 -2.17 44.07 -13.02
CA GLU A 59 -1.42 45.31 -13.15
C GLU A 59 -0.09 45.29 -12.35
N ASN A 60 0.02 44.50 -11.28
CA ASN A 60 1.20 44.38 -10.42
C ASN A 60 1.81 42.99 -10.48
N ASP A 61 2.25 42.56 -11.64
CA ASP A 61 2.86 41.23 -11.85
C ASP A 61 4.36 41.21 -11.46
N ALA A 62 4.77 41.98 -10.49
CA ALA A 62 6.15 42.03 -10.02
C ALA A 62 6.51 40.73 -9.28
N THR A 63 7.52 40.03 -9.76
CA THR A 63 8.14 38.89 -9.07
C THR A 63 9.18 39.39 -8.08
N ASP A 64 8.74 39.72 -6.87
CA ASP A 64 9.52 40.38 -5.83
C ASP A 64 9.94 39.48 -4.67
N LEU A 65 9.61 38.20 -4.76
CA LEU A 65 9.98 37.15 -3.81
C LEU A 65 10.66 35.99 -4.50
N VAL A 66 11.81 35.54 -3.98
CA VAL A 66 12.54 34.36 -4.44
C VAL A 66 12.35 33.23 -3.44
N LEU A 67 11.73 32.14 -3.88
CA LEU A 67 11.66 30.89 -3.12
C LEU A 67 12.88 30.05 -3.48
N LYS A 68 13.72 29.75 -2.49
CA LYS A 68 14.92 28.91 -2.63
C LYS A 68 14.65 27.50 -2.11
N LEU A 69 14.87 26.52 -2.95
CA LEU A 69 14.76 25.10 -2.61
C LEU A 69 16.02 24.39 -3.09
N GLY A 70 17.00 24.22 -2.20
CA GLY A 70 18.34 23.77 -2.55
C GLY A 70 18.97 24.62 -3.63
N THR A 71 19.26 24.00 -4.79
CA THR A 71 19.83 24.69 -5.95
C THR A 71 18.79 25.40 -6.83
N LYS A 72 17.50 25.08 -6.66
CA LYS A 72 16.40 25.68 -7.45
C LYS A 72 15.98 27.01 -6.83
N GLN A 73 15.75 28.00 -7.69
CA GLN A 73 15.22 29.32 -7.31
C GLN A 73 14.00 29.61 -8.17
N ILE A 74 12.90 29.99 -7.55
CA ILE A 74 11.65 30.32 -8.21
C ILE A 74 11.25 31.72 -7.82
N CYS A 75 11.18 32.62 -8.80
CA CYS A 75 10.71 33.98 -8.59
C CYS A 75 9.20 34.02 -8.63
N VAL A 76 8.57 34.58 -7.61
CA VAL A 76 7.12 34.60 -7.44
C VAL A 76 6.62 35.97 -7.00
N ASN A 77 5.35 36.24 -7.23
CA ASN A 77 4.71 37.44 -6.71
C ASN A 77 4.40 37.26 -5.22
N ARG A 78 5.02 38.09 -4.39
CA ARG A 78 4.90 38.05 -2.93
C ARG A 78 3.45 38.15 -2.45
N LEU A 79 2.70 39.10 -3.01
CA LEU A 79 1.33 39.34 -2.56
C LEU A 79 0.40 38.15 -2.87
N ARG A 80 0.50 37.61 -4.08
CA ARG A 80 -0.27 36.41 -4.46
C ARG A 80 -0.01 35.22 -3.54
N PHE A 81 1.27 34.99 -3.20
CA PHE A 81 1.65 33.91 -2.30
C PHE A 81 1.21 34.15 -0.86
N MET A 82 1.33 35.36 -0.36
CA MET A 82 0.85 35.71 1.00
C MET A 82 -0.68 35.57 1.14
N CYS A 83 -1.43 35.82 0.07
CA CYS A 83 -2.88 35.64 0.08
C CYS A 83 -3.31 34.18 0.10
N GLN A 84 -2.50 33.25 -0.46
CA GLN A 84 -2.85 31.84 -0.61
C GLN A 84 -2.17 30.95 0.44
N SER A 85 -0.96 31.30 0.89
CA SER A 85 -0.16 30.53 1.81
C SER A 85 -0.07 31.19 3.17
N LYS A 86 -0.60 30.53 4.18
CA LYS A 86 -0.48 30.98 5.57
C LYS A 86 0.97 30.91 6.04
N PHE A 87 1.69 29.84 5.67
CA PHE A 87 3.12 29.68 5.99
C PHE A 87 3.94 30.88 5.51
N ILE A 88 3.77 31.29 4.25
CA ILE A 88 4.50 32.45 3.70
C ILE A 88 4.09 33.75 4.39
N LYS A 89 2.81 33.94 4.65
CA LYS A 89 2.29 35.10 5.36
C LYS A 89 2.94 35.26 6.75
N ASP A 90 3.06 34.14 7.48
CA ASP A 90 3.51 34.16 8.88
C ASP A 90 5.07 34.19 8.98
N ASN A 91 5.78 33.66 7.99
CA ASN A 91 7.25 33.59 8.02
C ASN A 91 7.98 34.67 7.21
N LEU A 92 7.25 35.47 6.44
CA LEU A 92 7.85 36.53 5.64
C LEU A 92 7.85 37.86 6.41
N THR A 93 9.02 38.29 6.84
CA THR A 93 9.19 39.60 7.52
C THR A 93 9.23 40.77 6.53
N GLY A 94 8.89 41.97 6.97
CA GLY A 94 8.88 43.17 6.12
C GLY A 94 10.23 43.42 5.46
N GLY A 95 10.22 43.55 4.11
CA GLY A 95 11.43 43.79 3.32
C GLY A 95 12.24 42.55 2.89
N GLN A 96 11.92 41.35 3.40
CA GLN A 96 12.59 40.10 2.98
C GLN A 96 12.17 39.75 1.56
N ARG A 97 13.18 39.51 0.69
CA ARG A 97 12.97 39.15 -0.72
C ARG A 97 13.26 37.69 -1.03
N GLU A 98 13.77 36.92 -0.09
CA GLU A 98 14.14 35.53 -0.24
C GLU A 98 13.60 34.71 0.91
N LEU A 99 13.07 33.52 0.58
CA LEU A 99 12.62 32.52 1.54
C LEU A 99 13.22 31.16 1.19
N VAL A 100 13.94 30.55 2.13
CA VAL A 100 14.54 29.22 1.95
C VAL A 100 13.55 28.17 2.44
N LEU A 101 13.26 27.19 1.59
CA LEU A 101 12.39 26.06 1.90
C LEU A 101 13.22 24.78 2.09
N PRO A 102 12.84 23.87 2.99
CA PRO A 102 13.56 22.63 3.25
C PRO A 102 13.27 21.61 2.13
N GLU A 103 14.33 21.10 1.49
CA GLU A 103 14.23 20.12 0.41
C GLU A 103 13.65 18.77 0.86
N ASP A 104 13.84 18.41 2.12
CA ASP A 104 13.35 17.16 2.71
C ASP A 104 11.83 17.15 2.95
N ARG A 105 11.19 18.32 2.95
CA ARG A 105 9.74 18.48 3.23
C ARG A 105 8.95 18.99 2.03
N VAL A 106 9.59 19.75 1.15
CA VAL A 106 8.93 20.35 -0.02
C VAL A 106 9.49 19.73 -1.28
N PRO A 107 8.73 18.86 -1.97
CA PRO A 107 9.15 18.32 -3.27
C PRO A 107 9.25 19.43 -4.32
N ALA A 108 10.35 19.44 -5.07
CA ALA A 108 10.63 20.49 -6.05
C ALA A 108 9.56 20.61 -7.15
N GLU A 109 9.09 19.47 -7.67
CA GLU A 109 8.02 19.44 -8.67
C GLU A 109 6.68 19.88 -8.07
N GLY A 110 6.40 19.50 -6.82
CA GLY A 110 5.23 19.97 -6.08
C GLY A 110 5.22 21.49 -5.95
N LEU A 111 6.35 22.11 -5.59
CA LEU A 111 6.48 23.57 -5.48
C LEU A 111 6.22 24.26 -6.82
N VAL A 112 6.78 23.76 -7.93
CA VAL A 112 6.53 24.30 -9.28
C VAL A 112 5.03 24.29 -9.62
N ARG A 113 4.34 23.17 -9.33
CA ARG A 113 2.89 23.05 -9.59
C ARG A 113 2.05 23.95 -8.67
N VAL A 114 2.48 24.14 -7.42
CA VAL A 114 1.86 25.12 -6.52
C VAL A 114 2.01 26.54 -7.09
N CYS A 115 3.19 26.89 -7.60
CA CYS A 115 3.40 28.18 -8.26
C CYS A 115 2.51 28.35 -9.50
N ASP A 116 2.38 27.31 -10.31
CA ASP A 116 1.47 27.27 -11.45
C ASP A 116 0.01 27.48 -11.03
N TRP A 117 -0.42 26.80 -9.96
CA TRP A 117 -1.78 26.93 -9.44
C TRP A 117 -2.09 28.34 -8.94
N ILE A 118 -1.13 29.02 -8.31
CA ILE A 118 -1.31 30.39 -7.82
C ILE A 118 -1.34 31.41 -8.98
N ASN A 119 -0.50 31.20 -10.01
CA ASN A 119 -0.27 32.22 -11.04
C ASN A 119 -1.11 32.03 -12.31
N LYS A 120 -1.44 30.78 -12.70
CA LYS A 120 -2.17 30.51 -13.92
C LYS A 120 -3.68 30.64 -13.73
N PRO A 121 -4.43 31.14 -14.73
CA PRO A 121 -5.89 31.21 -14.67
C PRO A 121 -6.53 29.82 -14.76
N ASP A 122 -5.93 28.89 -15.48
CA ASP A 122 -6.43 27.53 -15.70
C ASP A 122 -5.33 26.53 -15.32
N PRO A 123 -5.10 26.29 -14.02
CA PRO A 123 -4.07 25.41 -13.56
C PRO A 123 -4.49 23.94 -13.79
N LYS A 124 -3.56 23.11 -14.27
CA LYS A 124 -3.74 21.68 -14.43
C LYS A 124 -2.86 20.94 -13.45
N LEU A 125 -3.41 19.89 -12.83
CA LEU A 125 -2.68 18.99 -11.97
C LEU A 125 -2.47 17.67 -12.69
N GLU A 126 -1.22 17.39 -13.05
CA GLU A 126 -0.84 16.08 -13.57
C GLU A 126 -0.94 15.04 -12.45
N ARG A 127 -1.61 13.92 -12.72
CA ARG A 127 -1.84 12.86 -11.72
C ARG A 127 -0.55 12.33 -11.10
N ARG A 128 0.51 12.18 -11.89
CA ARG A 128 1.83 11.72 -11.42
C ARG A 128 2.48 12.64 -10.38
N HIS A 129 2.02 13.89 -10.25
CA HIS A 129 2.56 14.86 -9.29
C HIS A 129 1.59 15.15 -8.14
N ILE A 130 0.46 14.45 -8.06
CA ILE A 130 -0.60 14.74 -7.08
C ILE A 130 -0.08 14.71 -5.64
N MET A 131 0.75 13.72 -5.28
CA MET A 131 1.32 13.61 -3.94
C MET A 131 2.36 14.66 -3.65
N GLN A 132 3.15 15.02 -4.65
CA GLN A 132 4.16 16.07 -4.51
C GLN A 132 3.50 17.44 -4.32
N VAL A 133 2.40 17.70 -5.04
CA VAL A 133 1.60 18.92 -4.85
C VAL A 133 0.92 18.93 -3.49
N LEU A 134 0.36 17.80 -3.06
CA LEU A 134 -0.25 17.69 -1.72
C LEU A 134 0.79 17.98 -0.63
N ALA A 135 1.97 17.40 -0.72
CA ALA A 135 3.06 17.63 0.23
C ALA A 135 3.48 19.11 0.30
N ALA A 136 3.68 19.73 -0.86
CA ALA A 136 4.04 21.15 -0.94
C ALA A 136 2.91 22.06 -0.42
N ALA A 137 1.64 21.75 -0.75
CA ALA A 137 0.48 22.52 -0.30
C ALA A 137 0.26 22.43 1.21
N ILE A 138 0.46 21.24 1.81
CA ILE A 138 0.40 21.05 3.27
C ILE A 138 1.50 21.84 3.96
N TYR A 139 2.75 21.73 3.47
CA TYR A 139 3.87 22.45 4.06
C TYR A 139 3.70 23.97 4.00
N LEU A 140 3.23 24.48 2.86
CA LEU A 140 2.98 25.90 2.64
C LEU A 140 1.65 26.39 3.26
N GLU A 141 0.90 25.50 3.91
CA GLU A 141 -0.40 25.79 4.51
C GLU A 141 -1.38 26.45 3.52
N ILE A 142 -1.49 25.88 2.31
CA ILE A 142 -2.42 26.32 1.26
C ILE A 142 -3.69 25.47 1.32
N GLU A 143 -4.54 25.77 2.30
CA GLU A 143 -5.75 24.97 2.57
C GLU A 143 -6.69 24.80 1.37
N PRO A 144 -6.94 25.81 0.49
CA PRO A 144 -7.80 25.63 -0.67
C PRO A 144 -7.25 24.61 -1.66
N LEU A 145 -5.94 24.59 -1.88
CA LEU A 145 -5.30 23.63 -2.77
C LEU A 145 -5.32 22.22 -2.15
N VAL A 146 -5.05 22.09 -0.86
CA VAL A 146 -5.18 20.83 -0.14
C VAL A 146 -6.58 20.23 -0.31
N LYS A 147 -7.64 21.03 -0.13
CA LYS A 147 -9.03 20.58 -0.34
C LYS A 147 -9.30 20.16 -1.77
N GLN A 148 -8.77 20.87 -2.77
CA GLN A 148 -8.91 20.50 -4.18
C GLN A 148 -8.20 19.17 -4.50
N VAL A 149 -6.99 18.96 -3.99
CA VAL A 149 -6.26 17.70 -4.16
C VAL A 149 -7.03 16.55 -3.52
N TRP A 150 -7.54 16.70 -2.29
CA TRP A 150 -8.38 15.70 -1.64
C TRP A 150 -9.64 15.38 -2.45
N PHE A 151 -10.30 16.40 -2.98
CA PHE A 151 -11.45 16.20 -3.85
C PHE A 151 -11.10 15.37 -5.10
N CYS A 152 -9.94 15.64 -5.73
CA CYS A 152 -9.47 14.83 -6.86
C CYS A 152 -9.20 13.37 -6.49
N LEU A 153 -8.64 13.13 -5.29
CA LEU A 153 -8.37 11.78 -4.80
C LEU A 153 -9.65 11.01 -4.43
N ASP A 154 -10.73 11.71 -4.11
CA ASP A 154 -12.03 11.13 -3.75
C ASP A 154 -12.92 10.80 -4.97
N LEU A 155 -12.59 11.29 -6.16
CA LEU A 155 -13.32 11.03 -7.39
C LEU A 155 -13.15 9.56 -7.83
N VAL A 156 -14.15 8.73 -7.53
CA VAL A 156 -14.12 7.27 -7.77
C VAL A 156 -14.00 6.94 -9.27
N ASP A 157 -14.69 7.70 -10.14
CA ASP A 157 -14.69 7.44 -11.58
C ASP A 157 -13.39 7.84 -12.27
N ASP A 158 -12.73 8.86 -11.75
CA ASP A 158 -11.49 9.39 -12.30
C ASP A 158 -10.23 8.86 -11.61
N PHE A 159 -10.36 8.35 -10.38
CA PHE A 159 -9.27 7.85 -9.56
C PHE A 159 -9.53 6.39 -9.17
N ARG A 160 -8.92 5.47 -9.90
CA ARG A 160 -9.16 4.02 -9.82
C ARG A 160 -8.30 3.34 -8.75
N GLU A 161 -8.53 2.04 -8.54
CA GLU A 161 -7.87 1.21 -7.54
C GLU A 161 -6.36 1.12 -7.74
N ASP A 162 -5.86 1.04 -8.97
CA ASP A 162 -4.43 1.03 -9.28
C ASP A 162 -3.75 2.36 -8.91
N GLN A 163 -4.43 3.47 -9.16
CA GLN A 163 -3.96 4.79 -8.77
C GLN A 163 -3.97 4.96 -7.26
N ALA A 164 -5.00 4.46 -6.57
CA ALA A 164 -5.07 4.44 -5.12
C ALA A 164 -3.90 3.64 -4.51
N PHE A 165 -3.55 2.51 -5.13
CA PHE A 165 -2.40 1.71 -4.74
C PHE A 165 -1.07 2.49 -4.84
N VAL A 166 -0.82 3.16 -5.97
CA VAL A 166 0.38 3.98 -6.16
C VAL A 166 0.43 5.12 -5.15
N VAL A 167 -0.67 5.83 -4.96
CA VAL A 167 -0.77 6.94 -4.01
C VAL A 167 -0.54 6.48 -2.58
N SER A 168 -1.00 5.29 -2.19
CA SER A 168 -0.76 4.76 -0.85
C SER A 168 0.72 4.62 -0.53
N PHE A 169 1.54 4.20 -1.49
CA PHE A 169 2.99 4.10 -1.30
C PHE A 169 3.69 5.45 -1.25
N GLU A 170 3.30 6.38 -2.12
CA GLU A 170 3.84 7.72 -2.06
C GLU A 170 3.48 8.41 -0.74
N ALA A 171 2.26 8.20 -0.24
CA ALA A 171 1.81 8.69 1.05
C ALA A 171 2.66 8.13 2.20
N LEU A 172 2.96 6.83 2.20
CA LEU A 172 3.83 6.20 3.20
C LEU A 172 5.24 6.80 3.20
N ASN A 173 5.81 6.99 2.02
CA ASN A 173 7.14 7.57 1.88
C ASN A 173 7.21 9.02 2.39
N LEU A 174 6.13 9.76 2.26
CA LEU A 174 6.01 11.15 2.70
C LEU A 174 5.49 11.28 4.14
N GLY A 175 4.73 10.31 4.64
CA GLY A 175 4.03 10.36 5.93
C GLY A 175 4.92 10.58 7.14
N ASN A 176 6.19 10.15 7.10
CA ASN A 176 7.17 10.41 8.14
C ASN A 176 7.60 11.89 8.21
N LYS A 177 7.34 12.66 7.17
CA LYS A 177 7.76 14.06 7.03
C LYS A 177 6.60 15.05 7.11
N LEU A 178 5.38 14.59 6.81
CA LEU A 178 4.20 15.43 6.71
C LEU A 178 2.96 14.72 7.29
N PRO A 179 2.05 15.44 7.94
CA PRO A 179 0.80 14.89 8.45
C PRO A 179 -0.18 14.64 7.30
N LEU A 180 -0.11 13.49 6.66
CA LEU A 180 -0.98 13.11 5.54
C LEU A 180 -2.36 12.59 5.97
N LEU A 181 -2.70 12.71 7.26
CA LEU A 181 -4.05 12.49 7.80
C LEU A 181 -4.70 11.13 7.43
N GLY A 182 -3.89 10.06 7.38
CA GLY A 182 -4.39 8.72 7.09
C GLY A 182 -4.72 8.47 5.60
N LEU A 183 -4.14 9.26 4.70
CA LEU A 183 -4.33 9.08 3.26
C LEU A 183 -3.94 7.68 2.77
N ASP A 184 -2.83 7.15 3.28
CA ASP A 184 -2.37 5.79 3.02
C ASP A 184 -3.44 4.75 3.37
N THR A 185 -4.02 4.84 4.57
CA THR A 185 -5.10 3.96 5.02
C THR A 185 -6.34 4.10 4.14
N THR A 186 -6.74 5.33 3.80
CA THR A 186 -7.89 5.57 2.93
C THR A 186 -7.67 4.96 1.54
N MET A 187 -6.48 5.09 0.97
CA MET A 187 -6.15 4.51 -0.32
C MET A 187 -6.08 2.97 -0.27
N LEU A 188 -5.54 2.40 0.82
CA LEU A 188 -5.52 0.94 1.01
C LEU A 188 -6.93 0.36 1.19
N LEU A 189 -7.84 1.06 1.85
CA LEU A 189 -9.24 0.65 1.94
C LEU A 189 -9.92 0.56 0.56
N ARG A 190 -9.57 1.44 -0.37
CA ARG A 190 -10.12 1.39 -1.74
C ARG A 190 -9.67 0.16 -2.51
N ILE A 191 -8.49 -0.36 -2.23
CA ILE A 191 -7.95 -1.56 -2.92
C ILE A 191 -8.22 -2.86 -2.17
N GLN A 192 -9.02 -2.83 -1.14
CA GLN A 192 -9.27 -3.95 -0.24
C GLN A 192 -9.58 -5.28 -0.96
N CYS A 193 -10.53 -5.25 -1.89
CA CYS A 193 -10.89 -6.43 -2.69
C CYS A 193 -9.95 -6.68 -3.89
N PHE A 194 -9.11 -5.72 -4.22
CA PHE A 194 -8.22 -5.78 -5.38
C PHE A 194 -6.91 -6.53 -5.09
N PHE A 195 -6.59 -6.77 -3.83
CA PHE A 195 -5.29 -7.33 -3.39
C PHE A 195 -4.89 -8.60 -4.15
N LEU A 196 -5.74 -9.64 -4.18
CA LEU A 196 -5.41 -10.90 -4.85
C LEU A 196 -5.33 -10.77 -6.38
N THR A 197 -6.08 -9.84 -6.97
CA THR A 197 -5.96 -9.48 -8.39
C THR A 197 -4.59 -8.86 -8.67
N LEU A 198 -4.12 -7.98 -7.78
CA LEU A 198 -2.77 -7.44 -7.83
C LEU A 198 -1.73 -8.55 -7.66
N VAL A 199 -1.88 -9.42 -6.66
CA VAL A 199 -0.97 -10.55 -6.42
C VAL A 199 -0.85 -11.45 -7.67
N ALA A 200 -1.93 -11.62 -8.44
CA ALA A 200 -1.91 -12.38 -9.69
C ALA A 200 -1.08 -11.72 -10.80
N SER A 201 -0.80 -10.43 -10.72
CA SER A 201 -0.14 -9.66 -11.78
C SER A 201 1.40 -9.76 -11.75
N VAL A 202 2.02 -9.34 -12.86
CA VAL A 202 3.48 -9.20 -12.96
C VAL A 202 4.00 -8.00 -12.17
N GLU A 203 3.16 -7.01 -11.96
CA GLU A 203 3.48 -5.81 -11.17
C GLU A 203 3.78 -6.18 -9.73
N PHE A 204 2.99 -7.06 -9.12
CA PHE A 204 3.21 -7.50 -7.73
C PHE A 204 4.60 -8.10 -7.52
N VAL A 205 5.00 -9.03 -8.38
CA VAL A 205 6.30 -9.70 -8.23
C VAL A 205 7.49 -8.77 -8.51
N LYS A 206 7.27 -7.62 -9.13
CA LYS A 206 8.30 -6.58 -9.36
C LYS A 206 8.32 -5.51 -8.27
N LEU A 207 7.38 -5.52 -7.32
CA LEU A 207 7.33 -4.51 -6.26
C LEU A 207 8.62 -4.52 -5.42
N PRO A 208 9.10 -3.33 -5.01
CA PRO A 208 10.16 -3.21 -4.01
C PRO A 208 9.74 -3.83 -2.67
N LEU A 209 10.70 -4.27 -1.89
CA LEU A 209 10.51 -4.87 -0.56
C LEU A 209 9.57 -4.06 0.35
N GLN A 210 9.80 -2.76 0.47
CA GLN A 210 9.00 -1.90 1.35
C GLN A 210 7.52 -1.87 0.95
N HIS A 211 7.23 -1.90 -0.35
CA HIS A 211 5.87 -1.92 -0.86
C HIS A 211 5.16 -3.25 -0.56
N VAL A 212 5.87 -4.37 -0.74
CA VAL A 212 5.32 -5.69 -0.41
C VAL A 212 5.07 -5.81 1.10
N ARG A 213 6.02 -5.39 1.94
CA ARG A 213 5.81 -5.34 3.40
C ARG A 213 4.57 -4.55 3.78
N CYS A 214 4.43 -3.35 3.25
CA CYS A 214 3.27 -2.51 3.52
C CYS A 214 1.96 -3.21 3.14
N LEU A 215 1.88 -3.83 1.97
CA LEU A 215 0.69 -4.57 1.53
C LEU A 215 0.41 -5.77 2.44
N LEU A 216 1.41 -6.62 2.66
CA LEU A 216 1.24 -7.86 3.42
C LEU A 216 0.99 -7.61 4.91
N SER A 217 1.49 -6.53 5.49
CA SER A 217 1.21 -6.14 6.88
C SER A 217 -0.12 -5.42 7.06
N SER A 218 -0.71 -4.86 5.97
CA SER A 218 -1.92 -4.06 6.04
C SER A 218 -3.11 -4.82 6.63
N GLU A 219 -3.80 -4.19 7.57
CA GLU A 219 -5.07 -4.70 8.13
C GLU A 219 -6.25 -4.53 7.17
N ASN A 220 -6.06 -3.75 6.12
CA ASN A 220 -7.13 -3.37 5.20
C ASN A 220 -7.23 -4.27 3.97
N VAL A 221 -6.26 -5.15 3.68
CA VAL A 221 -6.39 -6.11 2.59
C VAL A 221 -7.35 -7.23 2.96
N ALA A 222 -8.27 -7.57 2.05
CA ALA A 222 -9.26 -8.60 2.25
C ALA A 222 -8.78 -9.92 1.63
N VAL A 223 -8.86 -10.99 2.42
CA VAL A 223 -8.47 -12.36 2.03
C VAL A 223 -9.48 -13.36 2.56
N ASN A 224 -9.53 -14.55 1.97
CA ASN A 224 -10.33 -15.65 2.51
C ASN A 224 -9.61 -16.37 3.66
N SER A 225 -8.29 -16.47 3.55
CA SER A 225 -7.43 -17.11 4.54
C SER A 225 -6.10 -16.38 4.67
N GLU A 226 -5.50 -16.42 5.85
CA GLU A 226 -4.13 -15.92 6.05
C GLU A 226 -3.10 -16.74 5.25
N LYS A 227 -3.41 -17.99 4.83
CA LYS A 227 -2.59 -18.76 3.89
C LYS A 227 -2.41 -18.03 2.55
N GLU A 228 -3.39 -17.22 2.10
CA GLU A 228 -3.25 -16.42 0.87
C GLU A 228 -2.20 -15.32 1.02
N ILE A 229 -2.08 -14.73 2.22
CA ILE A 229 -1.00 -13.77 2.53
C ILE A 229 0.34 -14.49 2.54
N PHE A 230 0.42 -15.65 3.21
CA PHE A 230 1.62 -16.48 3.23
C PHE A 230 2.07 -16.86 1.81
N PHE A 231 1.17 -17.36 0.98
CA PHE A 231 1.48 -17.74 -0.40
C PHE A 231 1.81 -16.54 -1.30
N SER A 232 1.25 -15.37 -1.01
CA SER A 232 1.64 -14.13 -1.69
C SER A 232 3.09 -13.74 -1.36
N ALA A 233 3.49 -13.90 -0.10
CA ALA A 233 4.87 -13.71 0.33
C ALA A 233 5.83 -14.69 -0.36
N VAL A 234 5.48 -15.99 -0.39
CA VAL A 234 6.22 -17.04 -1.10
C VAL A 234 6.37 -16.70 -2.59
N ARG A 235 5.29 -16.27 -3.24
CA ARG A 235 5.30 -15.89 -4.65
C ARG A 235 6.29 -14.76 -4.93
N TRP A 236 6.29 -13.71 -4.11
CA TRP A 236 7.21 -12.60 -4.27
C TRP A 236 8.65 -13.00 -4.03
N LEU A 237 8.94 -13.77 -2.99
CA LEU A 237 10.29 -14.26 -2.67
C LEU A 237 10.84 -15.13 -3.80
N ASN A 238 10.06 -16.09 -4.29
CA ASN A 238 10.51 -17.05 -5.31
C ASN A 238 10.69 -16.44 -6.70
N HIS A 239 10.07 -15.29 -6.98
CA HIS A 239 10.26 -14.63 -8.27
C HIS A 239 11.74 -14.26 -8.55
N ASP A 240 12.48 -13.91 -7.50
CA ASP A 240 13.92 -13.65 -7.55
C ASP A 240 14.58 -14.09 -6.24
N TRP A 241 14.57 -15.40 -6.01
CA TRP A 241 15.08 -15.97 -4.76
C TRP A 241 16.53 -15.55 -4.48
N ALA A 242 17.38 -15.51 -5.51
CA ALA A 242 18.79 -15.17 -5.36
C ALA A 242 19.01 -13.78 -4.72
N ALA A 243 18.19 -12.81 -5.11
CA ALA A 243 18.27 -11.46 -4.55
C ALA A 243 17.46 -11.28 -3.26
N ARG A 244 16.39 -12.09 -3.06
CA ARG A 244 15.36 -11.86 -2.04
C ARG A 244 15.43 -12.79 -0.83
N ALA A 245 16.16 -13.89 -0.89
CA ALA A 245 16.29 -14.86 0.21
C ALA A 245 16.66 -14.18 1.56
N LYS A 246 17.53 -13.19 1.54
CA LYS A 246 17.94 -12.40 2.70
C LYS A 246 16.79 -11.63 3.39
N HIS A 247 15.67 -11.41 2.69
CA HIS A 247 14.50 -10.69 3.18
C HIS A 247 13.37 -11.62 3.64
N THR A 248 13.61 -12.95 3.65
CA THR A 248 12.57 -13.94 3.97
C THR A 248 11.95 -13.68 5.34
N LEU A 249 12.75 -13.47 6.38
CA LEU A 249 12.23 -13.25 7.72
C LEU A 249 11.42 -11.96 7.80
N GLU A 250 11.94 -10.88 7.24
CA GLU A 250 11.29 -9.58 7.22
C GLU A 250 9.91 -9.62 6.52
N ILE A 251 9.79 -10.43 5.48
CA ILE A 251 8.50 -10.64 4.78
C ILE A 251 7.60 -11.59 5.57
N MET A 252 8.13 -12.68 6.14
CA MET A 252 7.33 -13.64 6.91
C MET A 252 6.78 -13.07 8.21
N GLU A 253 7.43 -12.09 8.82
CA GLU A 253 6.91 -11.32 9.96
C GLU A 253 5.60 -10.58 9.64
N THR A 254 5.31 -10.31 8.37
CA THR A 254 4.04 -9.69 7.96
C THR A 254 2.86 -10.65 7.98
N VAL A 255 3.13 -11.96 7.99
CA VAL A 255 2.11 -13.02 8.03
C VAL A 255 1.70 -13.26 9.47
N ARG A 256 0.40 -13.28 9.72
CA ARG A 256 -0.19 -13.53 11.04
C ARG A 256 -0.23 -15.02 11.34
N LEU A 257 0.92 -15.59 11.68
CA LEU A 257 1.09 -17.06 11.80
C LEU A 257 0.07 -17.71 12.74
N LEU A 258 -0.37 -17.02 13.80
CA LEU A 258 -1.40 -17.53 14.72
C LEU A 258 -2.81 -17.61 14.08
N LEU A 259 -3.02 -17.02 12.92
CA LEU A 259 -4.26 -17.13 12.15
C LEU A 259 -4.19 -18.20 11.05
N LEU A 260 -3.02 -18.83 10.85
CA LEU A 260 -2.87 -19.97 9.96
C LEU A 260 -3.51 -21.23 10.59
N PRO A 261 -4.06 -22.16 9.80
CA PRO A 261 -4.52 -23.44 10.33
C PRO A 261 -3.38 -24.19 11.03
N ARG A 262 -3.68 -24.81 12.16
CA ARG A 262 -2.70 -25.59 12.92
C ARG A 262 -2.04 -26.67 12.07
N THR A 263 -2.83 -27.37 11.27
CA THR A 263 -2.33 -28.41 10.35
C THR A 263 -1.29 -27.84 9.40
N PHE A 264 -1.50 -26.63 8.88
CA PHE A 264 -0.56 -25.98 7.99
C PHE A 264 0.72 -25.56 8.73
N ILE A 265 0.63 -25.03 9.96
CA ILE A 265 1.82 -24.74 10.77
C ILE A 265 2.64 -26.01 11.01
N MET A 266 1.98 -27.16 11.24
CA MET A 266 2.67 -28.45 11.39
C MET A 266 3.33 -28.91 10.07
N GLU A 267 2.69 -28.71 8.94
CA GLU A 267 3.26 -29.02 7.61
C GLU A 267 4.52 -28.19 7.35
N LEU A 268 4.59 -26.94 7.81
CA LEU A 268 5.75 -26.07 7.64
C LEU A 268 6.96 -26.49 8.51
N GLN A 269 6.84 -27.45 9.41
CA GLN A 269 7.94 -27.97 10.22
C GLN A 269 8.84 -28.98 9.49
N ALA A 270 8.41 -29.49 8.34
CA ALA A 270 9.15 -30.46 7.55
C ALA A 270 9.07 -30.10 6.06
N PRO A 271 10.02 -30.56 5.24
CA PRO A 271 9.97 -30.37 3.79
C PRO A 271 8.68 -30.95 3.22
N THR A 272 8.10 -30.25 2.27
CA THR A 272 6.84 -30.57 1.59
C THR A 272 7.10 -31.02 0.15
N ASP A 273 6.07 -31.53 -0.52
CA ASP A 273 6.13 -31.85 -1.97
C ASP A 273 6.15 -30.60 -2.86
N GLU A 274 6.06 -29.39 -2.26
CA GLU A 274 6.09 -28.11 -2.97
C GLU A 274 7.50 -27.48 -2.91
N PRO A 275 8.30 -27.59 -3.99
CA PRO A 275 9.67 -27.07 -4.00
C PRO A 275 9.76 -25.57 -3.68
N SER A 276 8.73 -24.81 -4.06
CA SER A 276 8.63 -23.37 -3.82
C SER A 276 8.59 -23.00 -2.33
N LEU A 277 8.15 -23.92 -1.46
CA LEU A 277 8.11 -23.74 -0.01
C LEU A 277 9.39 -24.20 0.65
N ASN A 278 10.04 -25.25 0.12
CA ASN A 278 11.16 -25.89 0.79
C ASN A 278 12.35 -24.96 0.98
N CYS A 279 12.59 -24.03 0.05
CA CYS A 279 13.63 -23.02 0.21
C CYS A 279 13.45 -22.16 1.47
N ILE A 280 12.21 -21.88 1.87
CA ILE A 280 11.88 -21.11 3.06
C ILE A 280 11.88 -22.02 4.28
N ILE A 281 11.25 -23.20 4.16
CA ILE A 281 11.14 -24.18 5.26
C ILE A 281 12.51 -24.67 5.74
N GLU A 282 13.49 -24.82 4.86
CA GLU A 282 14.84 -25.25 5.20
C GLU A 282 15.67 -24.18 5.94
N MET A 283 15.17 -22.94 6.07
CA MET A 283 15.86 -21.88 6.83
C MET A 283 15.68 -22.08 8.32
N VAL A 284 16.79 -22.14 9.07
CA VAL A 284 16.78 -22.37 10.53
C VAL A 284 15.99 -21.28 11.25
N GLU A 285 16.19 -20.04 10.85
CA GLU A 285 15.53 -18.87 11.44
C GLU A 285 14.02 -18.92 11.21
N PHE A 286 13.57 -19.37 10.04
CA PHE A 286 12.15 -19.55 9.76
C PHE A 286 11.56 -20.68 10.61
N GLN A 287 12.28 -21.80 10.76
CA GLN A 287 11.84 -22.90 11.63
C GLN A 287 11.68 -22.46 13.09
N GLN A 288 12.55 -21.55 13.57
CA GLN A 288 12.40 -20.97 14.89
C GLN A 288 11.08 -20.19 15.03
N ILE A 289 10.73 -19.35 14.04
CA ILE A 289 9.47 -18.61 14.03
C ILE A 289 8.26 -19.56 13.99
N ILE A 290 8.32 -20.62 13.18
CA ILE A 290 7.25 -21.63 13.11
C ILE A 290 7.11 -22.38 14.44
N TYR A 291 8.20 -22.72 15.09
CA TYR A 291 8.17 -23.37 16.42
C TYR A 291 7.55 -22.45 17.48
N GLU A 292 7.90 -21.19 17.49
CA GLU A 292 7.33 -20.18 18.40
C GLU A 292 5.83 -20.00 18.15
N ALA A 293 5.42 -19.90 16.87
CA ALA A 293 4.01 -19.82 16.48
C ALA A 293 3.23 -21.08 16.91
N TYR A 294 3.79 -22.27 16.71
CA TYR A 294 3.17 -23.52 17.13
C TYR A 294 3.02 -23.60 18.65
N SER A 295 4.05 -23.18 19.39
CA SER A 295 4.03 -23.16 20.86
C SER A 295 2.98 -22.18 21.36
N ALA A 296 2.91 -20.98 20.81
CA ALA A 296 1.89 -19.98 21.16
C ALA A 296 0.48 -20.48 20.82
N TYR A 297 0.29 -21.12 19.67
CA TYR A 297 -0.98 -21.74 19.30
C TYR A 297 -1.43 -22.82 20.27
N THR A 298 -0.47 -23.66 20.71
CA THR A 298 -0.72 -24.71 21.69
C THR A 298 -1.16 -24.11 23.02
N MET A 299 -0.52 -23.04 23.47
CA MET A 299 -0.95 -22.31 24.68
C MET A 299 -2.37 -21.76 24.57
N LEU A 300 -2.74 -21.21 23.40
CA LEU A 300 -4.08 -20.70 23.19
C LEU A 300 -5.17 -21.77 23.27
N ILE A 301 -4.89 -22.99 22.77
CA ILE A 301 -5.85 -24.10 22.80
C ILE A 301 -5.98 -24.70 24.20
N PHE A 302 -4.86 -24.90 24.89
CA PHE A 302 -4.82 -25.54 26.20
C PHE A 302 -5.06 -24.57 27.36
N ASN A 303 -5.49 -23.35 27.08
CA ASN A 303 -5.92 -22.42 28.11
C ASN A 303 -7.22 -22.91 28.75
N ASP A 304 -7.08 -23.77 29.76
CA ASP A 304 -8.18 -24.37 30.52
C ASP A 304 -8.71 -23.45 31.63
N GLY A 305 -8.22 -22.20 31.70
CA GLY A 305 -8.57 -21.23 32.74
C GLY A 305 -7.85 -21.47 34.06
N SER A 306 -6.86 -22.38 34.12
CA SER A 306 -6.07 -22.59 35.34
C SER A 306 -5.14 -21.39 35.59
N GLU A 307 -4.91 -21.11 36.87
CA GLU A 307 -4.03 -19.99 37.30
C GLU A 307 -2.60 -20.11 36.75
N LEU A 308 -2.13 -21.35 36.58
CA LEU A 308 -0.81 -21.66 36.04
C LEU A 308 -0.70 -21.31 34.55
N PHE A 309 -1.74 -21.56 33.76
CA PHE A 309 -1.82 -21.15 32.36
C PHE A 309 -1.95 -19.65 32.19
N GLY A 310 -2.70 -18.98 33.09
CA GLY A 310 -2.77 -17.52 33.11
C GLY A 310 -1.40 -16.87 33.30
N GLN A 311 -0.59 -17.41 34.25
CA GLN A 311 0.76 -16.95 34.47
C GLN A 311 1.70 -17.19 33.26
N LEU A 312 1.60 -18.35 32.61
CA LEU A 312 2.36 -18.66 31.41
C LEU A 312 1.94 -17.75 30.24
N TYR A 313 0.65 -17.51 30.07
CA TYR A 313 0.12 -16.61 29.05
C TYR A 313 0.66 -15.18 29.21
N ASP A 314 0.69 -14.68 30.48
CA ASP A 314 1.23 -13.36 30.80
C ASP A 314 2.76 -13.28 30.59
N ILE A 315 3.47 -14.37 30.87
CA ILE A 315 4.94 -14.45 30.67
C ILE A 315 5.28 -14.42 29.17
N PHE A 316 4.57 -15.19 28.36
CA PHE A 316 4.84 -15.31 26.92
C PHE A 316 4.17 -14.21 26.08
N LYS A 317 3.32 -13.39 26.67
CA LYS A 317 2.63 -12.27 26.01
C LYS A 317 2.06 -12.65 24.63
N VAL A 318 1.34 -13.78 24.56
CA VAL A 318 0.77 -14.26 23.31
C VAL A 318 -0.39 -13.36 22.94
N GLU A 319 -0.19 -12.45 22.01
CA GLU A 319 -1.23 -11.61 21.45
C GLU A 319 -1.81 -12.27 20.21
N VAL A 320 -3.12 -12.50 20.19
CA VAL A 320 -3.81 -12.99 18.99
C VAL A 320 -3.99 -11.85 18.02
N PRO A 321 -3.43 -11.95 16.80
CA PRO A 321 -3.55 -10.87 15.82
C PRO A 321 -5.02 -10.62 15.42
N VAL A 322 -5.33 -9.38 15.07
CA VAL A 322 -6.64 -9.03 14.50
C VAL A 322 -6.82 -9.74 13.15
N ARG A 323 -7.99 -10.29 12.90
CA ARG A 323 -8.32 -10.89 11.60
C ARG A 323 -8.42 -9.82 10.53
N ARG A 324 -7.97 -10.16 9.32
CA ARG A 324 -8.17 -9.32 8.15
C ARG A 324 -9.63 -9.36 7.71
N PRO A 325 -10.08 -8.35 6.94
CA PRO A 325 -11.39 -8.41 6.30
C PRO A 325 -11.50 -9.67 5.43
N PHE A 326 -12.64 -10.34 5.54
CA PHE A 326 -12.91 -11.60 4.86
C PHE A 326 -13.57 -11.36 3.50
N ILE A 327 -13.14 -12.12 2.49
CA ILE A 327 -13.72 -12.10 1.14
C ILE A 327 -13.98 -13.52 0.68
N CYS A 328 -15.11 -13.72 0.00
CA CYS A 328 -15.45 -14.98 -0.61
C CYS A 328 -15.74 -14.76 -2.11
N HIS A 329 -15.00 -15.45 -2.96
CA HIS A 329 -15.25 -15.51 -4.39
C HIS A 329 -15.85 -16.88 -4.73
N LYS A 330 -17.09 -16.92 -5.18
CA LYS A 330 -17.84 -18.17 -5.39
C LYS A 330 -17.23 -19.08 -6.44
N GLU A 331 -16.47 -18.53 -7.38
CA GLU A 331 -15.80 -19.32 -8.42
C GLU A 331 -14.46 -19.91 -7.94
N CYS A 332 -13.97 -19.49 -6.79
CA CYS A 332 -12.78 -20.08 -6.18
C CYS A 332 -13.11 -21.39 -5.49
N THR A 333 -12.39 -22.45 -5.83
CA THR A 333 -12.67 -23.81 -5.35
C THR A 333 -12.34 -24.05 -3.88
N TYR A 334 -11.51 -23.20 -3.27
CA TYR A 334 -11.07 -23.34 -1.88
C TYR A 334 -11.57 -22.24 -0.97
N HIS A 335 -12.21 -21.17 -1.52
CA HIS A 335 -12.74 -20.11 -0.66
C HIS A 335 -13.84 -20.64 0.23
N ARG A 336 -13.69 -20.40 1.52
CA ARG A 336 -14.72 -20.68 2.53
C ARG A 336 -15.87 -19.71 2.35
N ALA A 337 -17.09 -20.19 2.58
CA ALA A 337 -18.27 -19.35 2.51
C ALA A 337 -18.39 -18.44 3.75
N HIS A 338 -17.84 -18.88 4.89
CA HIS A 338 -17.90 -18.15 6.15
C HIS A 338 -16.52 -18.08 6.81
N PRO A 339 -16.16 -16.97 7.48
CA PRO A 339 -14.85 -16.81 8.12
C PRO A 339 -14.55 -17.82 9.24
N ASP A 340 -15.58 -18.38 9.87
CA ASP A 340 -15.45 -19.38 10.94
C ASP A 340 -15.56 -20.83 10.44
N ASP A 341 -15.60 -21.06 9.14
CA ASP A 341 -15.54 -22.40 8.56
C ASP A 341 -14.15 -22.99 8.80
N PRO A 342 -14.03 -24.17 9.41
CA PRO A 342 -12.74 -24.80 9.67
C PRO A 342 -12.04 -25.35 8.42
N SER A 343 -12.75 -25.48 7.29
CA SER A 343 -12.23 -26.01 6.04
C SER A 343 -11.26 -25.03 5.37
N ASP A 344 -10.02 -25.02 5.81
CA ASP A 344 -8.94 -24.18 5.23
C ASP A 344 -7.81 -25.06 4.69
N ASP A 345 -8.21 -26.08 3.93
CA ASP A 345 -7.29 -27.06 3.35
C ASP A 345 -7.08 -26.80 1.86
N PHE A 346 -6.09 -25.95 1.54
CA PHE A 346 -5.65 -25.74 0.18
C PHE A 346 -4.13 -25.57 0.08
N THR A 347 -3.55 -25.94 -1.04
CA THR A 347 -2.11 -25.92 -1.30
C THR A 347 -1.71 -24.66 -2.08
N TYR A 348 -0.40 -24.41 -2.17
CA TYR A 348 0.14 -23.36 -3.03
C TYR A 348 -0.31 -23.51 -4.50
N LYS A 349 -0.43 -24.75 -4.98
CA LYS A 349 -0.95 -25.03 -6.33
C LYS A 349 -2.40 -24.58 -6.51
N HIS A 350 -3.27 -24.81 -5.53
CA HIS A 350 -4.66 -24.32 -5.56
C HIS A 350 -4.70 -22.80 -5.58
N PHE A 351 -3.85 -22.15 -4.77
CA PHE A 351 -3.70 -20.69 -4.78
C PHE A 351 -3.30 -20.15 -6.16
N LEU A 352 -2.28 -20.76 -6.81
CA LEU A 352 -1.87 -20.36 -8.16
C LEU A 352 -2.98 -20.60 -9.21
N CYS A 353 -3.79 -21.65 -9.06
CA CYS A 353 -4.97 -21.86 -9.92
C CYS A 353 -5.99 -20.74 -9.76
N TYR A 354 -6.22 -20.27 -8.53
CA TYR A 354 -7.10 -19.14 -8.30
C TYR A 354 -6.54 -17.83 -8.88
N LEU A 355 -5.25 -17.58 -8.74
CA LEU A 355 -4.62 -16.41 -9.38
C LEU A 355 -4.79 -16.45 -10.92
N ARG A 356 -4.71 -17.61 -11.56
CA ARG A 356 -5.02 -17.78 -13.00
C ARG A 356 -6.49 -17.48 -13.30
N LEU A 357 -7.40 -17.94 -12.43
CA LEU A 357 -8.81 -17.61 -12.58
C LEU A 357 -9.00 -16.09 -12.57
N LEU A 358 -8.39 -15.38 -11.64
CA LEU A 358 -8.44 -13.90 -11.59
C LEU A 358 -7.89 -13.24 -12.85
N GLN A 359 -6.81 -13.78 -13.44
CA GLN A 359 -6.23 -13.30 -14.71
C GLN A 359 -7.16 -13.52 -15.91
N THR A 360 -8.04 -14.54 -15.85
CA THR A 360 -8.96 -14.88 -16.93
C THR A 360 -10.38 -14.38 -16.71
N SER A 361 -10.71 -13.96 -15.50
CA SER A 361 -11.99 -13.35 -15.14
C SER A 361 -12.19 -11.99 -15.80
N GLY A 362 -13.42 -11.54 -15.88
CA GLY A 362 -13.74 -10.23 -16.44
C GLY A 362 -13.08 -9.09 -15.67
N ALA A 363 -12.86 -7.98 -16.37
CA ALA A 363 -12.41 -6.74 -15.74
C ALA A 363 -13.39 -6.36 -14.61
N TYR A 364 -12.81 -5.98 -13.48
CA TYR A 364 -13.59 -5.56 -12.30
C TYR A 364 -14.32 -6.67 -11.54
N THR A 365 -13.97 -7.95 -11.73
CA THR A 365 -14.55 -9.07 -10.96
C THR A 365 -14.48 -8.81 -9.45
N TRP A 366 -13.38 -8.23 -8.95
CA TRP A 366 -13.21 -7.87 -7.54
C TRP A 366 -14.25 -6.85 -7.02
N LYS A 367 -14.84 -6.02 -7.88
CA LYS A 367 -15.89 -5.05 -7.48
C LYS A 367 -17.19 -5.71 -7.06
N GLY A 368 -17.42 -6.93 -7.50
CA GLY A 368 -18.56 -7.76 -7.07
C GLY A 368 -18.33 -8.51 -5.77
N LEU A 369 -17.10 -8.51 -5.24
CA LEU A 369 -16.77 -9.21 -4.01
C LEU A 369 -17.21 -8.40 -2.79
N GLN A 370 -17.94 -9.07 -1.89
CA GLN A 370 -18.38 -8.45 -0.64
C GLN A 370 -17.35 -8.68 0.44
N VAL A 371 -16.95 -7.60 1.11
CA VAL A 371 -16.07 -7.64 2.26
C VAL A 371 -16.87 -7.77 3.53
N GLN A 372 -16.48 -8.71 4.39
CA GLN A 372 -17.00 -8.87 5.72
C GLN A 372 -15.92 -8.49 6.73
N HIS A 373 -16.21 -7.50 7.56
CA HIS A 373 -15.34 -7.14 8.68
C HIS A 373 -15.64 -8.07 9.86
N ILE A 374 -14.61 -8.78 10.32
CA ILE A 374 -14.73 -9.75 11.41
C ILE A 374 -14.45 -9.02 12.71
N THR A 375 -15.49 -8.80 13.52
CA THR A 375 -15.37 -8.12 14.82
C THR A 375 -15.15 -9.09 15.99
N CYS A 376 -15.38 -10.39 15.78
CA CYS A 376 -15.17 -11.38 16.83
C CYS A 376 -13.69 -11.74 16.98
N PRO A 377 -13.18 -11.88 18.22
CA PRO A 377 -11.85 -12.38 18.45
C PRO A 377 -11.71 -13.80 17.89
N TYR A 378 -10.53 -14.11 17.36
CA TYR A 378 -10.19 -15.46 16.90
C TYR A 378 -10.25 -16.43 18.07
N LYS A 379 -11.04 -17.51 17.93
CA LYS A 379 -10.98 -18.65 18.82
C LYS A 379 -10.31 -19.78 18.03
N PRO A 380 -9.12 -20.21 18.42
CA PRO A 380 -8.49 -21.39 17.81
C PRO A 380 -9.39 -22.60 18.07
N LEU A 381 -9.71 -23.35 17.02
CA LEU A 381 -10.50 -24.58 17.07
C LEU A 381 -9.62 -25.75 17.50
#